data_feea874e63ec2de01c94df12a5447046
#
_entry.id   feea874e63ec2de01c94df12a5447046
#
_cell.length_a   1.000
_cell.length_b   1.000
_cell.length_c   1.000
_cell.angle_alpha   90.00
_cell.angle_beta   90.00
_cell.angle_gamma   90.00
#
_symmetry.space_group_name_H-M   'P 1'
#
loop_
_entity.id
_entity.type
_entity.pdbx_description
1 polymer ?
#
loop_
_entity_poly.entity_id
_entity_poly.type
_entity_poly.pdbx_seq_one_letter_code
_entity_poly.pdbx_strand_id
1 'polypeptide(L)'
;MVGTGPLERSVRDEPDLADLLAVVDAELGRVFAFILRRCGDRALAEDLTSDVMVRAVRETKRTGVVVTPAWLTTVARNRLVDHWRSAAREERRLRLVWSDRGWDDWIDDGTPPAPEAVQEAMRGLRPDHQAALALRYLDDLSVPDVARALGRSVHATESLLARARRAFRTSYSEHTHG
;
A
#
# COMPACT_ATOMS: atom_id res chain seq x y z
N MET A 1 25.33 9.71 -60.02
CA MET A 1 25.92 8.91 -58.93
C MET A 1 25.08 9.15 -57.68
N VAL A 2 24.30 8.19 -57.33
CA VAL A 2 23.33 8.27 -56.23
C VAL A 2 23.94 7.52 -55.06
N GLY A 3 24.24 8.22 -53.99
CA GLY A 3 24.72 7.63 -52.75
C GLY A 3 23.55 7.40 -51.79
N THR A 4 23.01 6.18 -51.83
CA THR A 4 22.02 5.72 -50.87
C THR A 4 22.75 5.32 -49.58
N GLY A 5 22.76 6.19 -48.60
CA GLY A 5 23.17 5.82 -47.25
C GLY A 5 22.03 5.04 -46.57
N PRO A 6 22.30 3.89 -45.97
CA PRO A 6 21.27 3.21 -45.20
C PRO A 6 20.98 4.02 -43.94
N LEU A 7 19.72 4.33 -43.71
CA LEU A 7 19.17 4.80 -42.45
C LEU A 7 19.39 3.68 -41.41
N GLU A 8 20.47 3.76 -40.66
CA GLU A 8 20.62 3.02 -39.43
C GLU A 8 19.46 3.42 -38.50
N ARG A 9 18.45 2.61 -38.48
CA ARG A 9 17.48 2.64 -37.38
C ARG A 9 18.28 2.33 -36.14
N SER A 10 18.52 3.37 -35.34
CA SER A 10 18.96 3.24 -33.97
C SER A 10 18.16 2.11 -33.33
N VAL A 11 18.82 1.03 -33.00
CA VAL A 11 18.29 -0.05 -32.16
C VAL A 11 17.84 0.66 -30.91
N ARG A 12 16.54 0.74 -30.70
CA ARG A 12 15.97 1.20 -29.42
C ARG A 12 16.58 0.25 -28.40
N ASP A 13 17.33 0.80 -27.45
CA ASP A 13 17.78 0.08 -26.27
C ASP A 13 16.55 -0.59 -25.66
N GLU A 14 16.36 -1.87 -25.94
CA GLU A 14 15.47 -2.68 -25.13
C GLU A 14 16.05 -2.60 -23.71
N PRO A 15 15.26 -2.21 -22.71
CA PRO A 15 15.76 -2.14 -21.34
C PRO A 15 16.41 -3.49 -21.02
N ASP A 16 17.70 -3.45 -20.70
CA ASP A 16 18.47 -4.67 -20.47
C ASP A 16 17.80 -5.43 -19.32
N LEU A 17 17.45 -6.68 -19.56
CA LEU A 17 16.83 -7.54 -18.56
C LEU A 17 17.73 -7.66 -17.32
N ALA A 18 19.04 -7.54 -17.50
CA ALA A 18 20.01 -7.54 -16.41
C ALA A 18 19.86 -6.29 -15.52
N ASP A 19 19.70 -5.12 -16.13
CA ASP A 19 19.45 -3.87 -15.40
C ASP A 19 18.13 -3.92 -14.62
N LEU A 20 17.07 -4.47 -15.24
CA LEU A 20 15.80 -4.67 -14.55
C LEU A 20 15.93 -5.61 -13.35
N LEU A 21 16.63 -6.74 -13.52
CA LEU A 21 16.83 -7.70 -12.43
C LEU A 21 17.65 -7.10 -11.29
N ALA A 22 18.67 -6.30 -11.60
CA ALA A 22 19.46 -5.59 -10.59
C ALA A 22 18.61 -4.60 -9.78
N VAL A 23 17.73 -3.85 -10.43
CA VAL A 23 16.78 -2.94 -9.74
C VAL A 23 15.78 -3.72 -8.89
N VAL A 24 15.21 -4.80 -9.41
CA VAL A 24 14.27 -5.65 -8.68
C VAL A 24 14.90 -6.24 -7.43
N ASP A 25 16.12 -6.78 -7.54
CA ASP A 25 16.85 -7.35 -6.41
C ASP A 25 17.19 -6.30 -5.35
N ALA A 26 17.71 -5.14 -5.77
CA ALA A 26 18.04 -4.03 -4.87
C ALA A 26 16.83 -3.46 -4.13
N GLU A 27 15.64 -3.46 -4.73
CA GLU A 27 14.44 -2.83 -4.20
C GLU A 27 13.48 -3.82 -3.50
N LEU A 28 13.71 -5.14 -3.64
CA LEU A 28 12.82 -6.18 -3.08
C LEU A 28 12.57 -5.97 -1.58
N GLY A 29 13.64 -5.79 -0.80
CA GLY A 29 13.55 -5.59 0.65
C GLY A 29 12.84 -4.28 1.02
N ARG A 30 13.02 -3.23 0.24
CA ARG A 30 12.36 -1.93 0.46
C ARG A 30 10.86 -1.99 0.18
N VAL A 31 10.47 -2.65 -0.92
CA VAL A 31 9.05 -2.86 -1.27
C VAL A 31 8.37 -3.74 -0.22
N PHE A 32 9.02 -4.82 0.20
CA PHE A 32 8.53 -5.67 1.29
C PHE A 32 8.32 -4.88 2.59
N ALA A 33 9.33 -4.14 3.04
CA ALA A 33 9.23 -3.33 4.25
C ALA A 33 8.16 -2.23 4.14
N PHE A 34 8.00 -1.64 2.95
CA PHE A 34 6.94 -0.66 2.67
C PHE A 34 5.54 -1.25 2.88
N ILE A 35 5.30 -2.45 2.35
CA ILE A 35 4.01 -3.15 2.47
C ILE A 35 3.80 -3.63 3.89
N LEU A 36 4.78 -4.30 4.50
CA LEU A 36 4.70 -4.88 5.84
C LEU A 36 4.34 -3.83 6.91
N ARG A 37 4.97 -2.66 6.88
CA ARG A 37 4.65 -1.56 7.80
C ARG A 37 3.21 -1.07 7.72
N ARG A 38 2.54 -1.30 6.59
CA ARG A 38 1.17 -0.83 6.34
C ARG A 38 0.11 -1.87 6.65
N CYS A 39 0.38 -3.14 6.40
CA CYS A 39 -0.60 -4.21 6.65
C CYS A 39 -0.36 -4.96 7.96
N GLY A 40 0.88 -4.95 8.50
CA GLY A 40 1.24 -5.72 9.69
C GLY A 40 1.31 -7.23 9.47
N ASP A 41 0.97 -7.73 8.29
CA ASP A 41 0.92 -9.15 7.96
C ASP A 41 2.07 -9.54 7.02
N ARG A 42 2.94 -10.45 7.50
CA ARG A 42 4.12 -10.88 6.78
C ARG A 42 3.78 -11.68 5.51
N ALA A 43 2.83 -12.60 5.60
CA ALA A 43 2.45 -13.44 4.46
C ALA A 43 1.84 -12.59 3.34
N LEU A 44 0.93 -11.69 3.71
CA LEU A 44 0.36 -10.72 2.77
C LEU A 44 1.44 -9.82 2.16
N ALA A 45 2.42 -9.36 2.95
CA ALA A 45 3.50 -8.53 2.44
C ALA A 45 4.39 -9.29 1.44
N GLU A 46 4.66 -10.57 1.67
CA GLU A 46 5.41 -11.44 0.75
C GLU A 46 4.63 -11.62 -0.57
N ASP A 47 3.35 -11.93 -0.51
CA ASP A 47 2.49 -12.11 -1.68
C ASP A 47 2.40 -10.83 -2.53
N LEU A 48 2.09 -9.71 -1.90
CA LEU A 48 1.98 -8.44 -2.62
C LEU A 48 3.31 -7.95 -3.18
N THR A 49 4.42 -8.22 -2.48
CA THR A 49 5.77 -7.91 -2.99
C THR A 49 6.05 -8.72 -4.25
N SER A 50 5.78 -10.02 -4.25
CA SER A 50 5.91 -10.88 -5.42
C SER A 50 5.09 -10.35 -6.61
N ASP A 51 3.83 -9.98 -6.36
CA ASP A 51 2.95 -9.39 -7.38
C ASP A 51 3.52 -8.09 -7.99
N VAL A 52 4.11 -7.23 -7.15
CA VAL A 52 4.75 -5.97 -7.61
C VAL A 52 5.94 -6.28 -8.52
N MET A 53 6.79 -7.24 -8.15
CA MET A 53 7.98 -7.61 -8.94
C MET A 53 7.60 -8.28 -10.26
N VAL A 54 6.61 -9.18 -10.25
CA VAL A 54 6.06 -9.78 -11.47
C VAL A 54 5.49 -8.70 -12.41
N ARG A 55 4.80 -7.70 -11.85
CA ARG A 55 4.27 -6.60 -12.64
C ARG A 55 5.39 -5.74 -13.22
N ALA A 56 6.45 -5.45 -12.48
CA ALA A 56 7.60 -4.71 -12.98
C ALA A 56 8.18 -5.39 -14.22
N VAL A 57 8.46 -6.69 -14.16
CA VAL A 57 8.98 -7.47 -15.29
C VAL A 57 8.02 -7.45 -16.50
N ARG A 58 6.72 -7.62 -16.26
CA ARG A 58 5.70 -7.61 -17.33
C ARG A 58 5.59 -6.25 -18.03
N GLU A 59 5.55 -5.17 -17.24
CA GLU A 59 5.41 -3.82 -17.80
C GLU A 59 6.65 -3.40 -18.60
N THR A 60 7.85 -3.71 -18.11
CA THR A 60 9.10 -3.46 -18.85
C THR A 60 9.08 -4.19 -20.20
N LYS A 61 8.74 -5.48 -20.22
CA LYS A 61 8.66 -6.27 -21.46
C LYS A 61 7.58 -5.77 -22.43
N ARG A 62 6.44 -5.29 -21.89
CA ARG A 62 5.30 -4.88 -22.71
C ARG A 62 5.43 -3.47 -23.27
N THR A 63 5.97 -2.54 -22.51
CA THR A 63 5.96 -1.10 -22.82
C THR A 63 7.33 -0.45 -22.86
N GLY A 64 8.39 -1.17 -22.47
CA GLY A 64 9.74 -0.60 -22.33
C GLY A 64 9.85 0.41 -21.17
N VAL A 65 8.93 0.38 -20.19
CA VAL A 65 8.97 1.31 -19.06
C VAL A 65 10.23 1.07 -18.23
N VAL A 66 10.91 2.14 -17.88
CA VAL A 66 12.03 2.09 -16.95
C VAL A 66 11.50 1.97 -15.53
N VAL A 67 11.76 0.84 -14.89
CA VAL A 67 11.38 0.59 -13.51
C VAL A 67 12.30 1.39 -12.58
N THR A 68 11.69 2.25 -11.76
CA THR A 68 12.39 3.06 -10.76
C THR A 68 11.87 2.74 -9.35
N PRO A 69 12.62 3.05 -8.26
CA PRO A 69 12.11 2.90 -6.89
C PRO A 69 10.76 3.61 -6.65
N ALA A 70 10.58 4.80 -7.21
CA ALA A 70 9.32 5.55 -7.11
C ALA A 70 8.18 4.84 -7.83
N TRP A 71 8.44 4.26 -9.00
CA TRP A 71 7.46 3.45 -9.73
C TRP A 71 7.04 2.22 -8.93
N LEU A 72 8.01 1.47 -8.38
CA LEU A 72 7.76 0.29 -7.54
C LEU A 72 6.92 0.64 -6.31
N THR A 73 7.25 1.74 -5.62
CA THR A 73 6.49 2.22 -4.46
C THR A 73 5.05 2.57 -4.85
N THR A 74 4.84 3.20 -6.00
CA THR A 74 3.51 3.53 -6.50
C THR A 74 2.70 2.27 -6.81
N VAL A 75 3.30 1.28 -7.46
CA VAL A 75 2.67 -0.01 -7.76
C VAL A 75 2.34 -0.76 -6.47
N ALA A 76 3.25 -0.79 -5.50
CA ALA A 76 3.05 -1.42 -4.20
C ALA A 76 1.86 -0.79 -3.44
N ARG A 77 1.80 0.55 -3.39
CA ARG A 77 0.65 1.27 -2.81
C ARG A 77 -0.66 0.88 -3.49
N ASN A 78 -0.70 0.90 -4.81
CA ASN A 78 -1.92 0.57 -5.56
C ASN A 78 -2.36 -0.88 -5.29
N ARG A 79 -1.43 -1.84 -5.28
CA ARG A 79 -1.72 -3.24 -4.95
C ARG A 79 -2.30 -3.41 -3.55
N LEU A 80 -1.72 -2.72 -2.58
CA LEU A 80 -2.19 -2.76 -1.19
C LEU A 80 -3.59 -2.14 -1.06
N VAL A 81 -3.85 -1.00 -1.72
CA VAL A 81 -5.18 -0.37 -1.75
C VAL A 81 -6.22 -1.28 -2.41
N ASP A 82 -5.87 -1.94 -3.52
CA ASP A 82 -6.77 -2.87 -4.21
C ASP A 82 -7.09 -4.08 -3.34
N HIS A 83 -6.09 -4.64 -2.63
CA HIS A 83 -6.28 -5.70 -1.66
C HIS A 83 -7.27 -5.28 -0.57
N TRP A 84 -7.05 -4.16 0.10
CA TRP A 84 -7.95 -3.66 1.15
C TRP A 84 -9.36 -3.38 0.66
N ARG A 85 -9.51 -2.82 -0.55
CA ARG A 85 -10.83 -2.62 -1.17
C ARG A 85 -11.55 -3.94 -1.41
N SER A 86 -10.82 -4.96 -1.85
CA SER A 86 -11.40 -6.30 -2.08
C SER A 86 -11.80 -6.94 -0.77
N ALA A 87 -10.90 -6.98 0.21
CA ALA A 87 -11.15 -7.54 1.54
C ALA A 87 -12.31 -6.82 2.25
N ALA A 88 -12.38 -5.49 2.16
CA ALA A 88 -13.49 -4.72 2.74
C ALA A 88 -14.83 -4.96 2.04
N ARG A 89 -14.84 -5.29 0.75
CA ARG A 89 -16.06 -5.70 0.04
C ARG A 89 -16.53 -7.07 0.50
N GLU A 90 -15.61 -8.01 0.65
CA GLU A 90 -15.93 -9.36 1.13
C GLU A 90 -16.43 -9.34 2.59
N GLU A 91 -15.76 -8.60 3.46
CA GLU A 91 -16.19 -8.45 4.84
C GLU A 91 -17.61 -7.85 4.94
N ARG A 92 -17.95 -6.87 4.08
CA ARG A 92 -19.32 -6.30 4.05
C ARG A 92 -20.37 -7.29 3.58
N ARG A 93 -20.02 -8.23 2.69
CA ARG A 93 -20.94 -9.31 2.26
C ARG A 93 -21.23 -10.27 3.41
N LEU A 94 -20.24 -10.55 4.25
CA LEU A 94 -20.37 -11.44 5.40
C LEU A 94 -21.08 -10.75 6.58
N ARG A 95 -21.01 -9.40 6.70
CA ARG A 95 -21.65 -8.64 7.76
C ARG A 95 -23.05 -8.17 7.38
N LEU A 96 -24.05 -9.02 7.60
CA LEU A 96 -25.46 -8.60 7.56
C LEU A 96 -25.93 -7.92 8.86
N VAL A 97 -25.18 -7.92 9.95
CA VAL A 97 -25.59 -7.30 11.24
C VAL A 97 -24.36 -6.96 12.08
N TRP A 98 -24.07 -5.67 12.33
CA TRP A 98 -23.53 -5.15 13.62
C TRP A 98 -23.33 -3.63 13.49
N SER A 99 -24.00 -2.87 14.37
CA SER A 99 -23.85 -1.42 14.46
C SER A 99 -22.78 -1.03 15.46
N ASP A 100 -21.95 -0.10 15.04
CA ASP A 100 -20.84 0.45 15.83
C ASP A 100 -21.33 1.66 16.64
N ARG A 101 -21.20 1.62 17.97
CA ARG A 101 -21.51 2.74 18.88
C ARG A 101 -20.31 3.08 19.74
N GLY A 102 -20.05 4.34 19.89
CA GLY A 102 -19.23 4.87 20.96
C GLY A 102 -18.19 5.93 20.53
N TRP A 103 -18.22 7.05 21.19
CA TRP A 103 -17.25 8.14 21.09
C TRP A 103 -16.48 8.20 22.41
N ASP A 104 -15.14 8.23 22.36
CA ASP A 104 -14.32 8.64 23.48
C ASP A 104 -13.03 9.32 22.99
N ASP A 105 -12.68 10.43 23.63
CA ASP A 105 -11.47 11.21 23.36
C ASP A 105 -10.26 10.54 24.05
N TRP A 106 -9.15 10.43 23.31
CA TRP A 106 -7.88 9.96 23.82
C TRP A 106 -6.87 11.10 23.86
N ILE A 107 -6.08 11.15 24.92
CA ILE A 107 -4.95 12.07 25.08
C ILE A 107 -3.69 11.32 24.66
N ASP A 108 -2.94 11.90 23.69
CA ASP A 108 -1.63 11.43 23.28
C ASP A 108 -0.62 11.82 24.38
N ASP A 109 0.04 10.85 25.00
CA ASP A 109 1.07 11.09 26.02
C ASP A 109 2.45 11.44 25.41
N GLY A 110 2.53 11.54 24.08
CA GLY A 110 3.73 11.92 23.35
C GLY A 110 4.81 10.84 23.27
N THR A 111 4.55 9.63 23.77
CA THR A 111 5.50 8.51 23.67
C THR A 111 5.42 7.89 22.28
N PRO A 112 6.53 7.85 21.49
CA PRO A 112 6.50 7.19 20.20
C PRO A 112 6.18 5.70 20.35
N PRO A 113 5.19 5.18 19.61
CA PRO A 113 4.81 3.78 19.73
C PRO A 113 5.92 2.86 19.23
N ALA A 114 6.11 1.71 19.90
CA ALA A 114 7.03 0.68 19.44
C ALA A 114 6.60 0.15 18.06
N PRO A 115 7.52 0.03 17.11
CA PRO A 115 7.19 -0.39 15.74
C PRO A 115 6.44 -1.73 15.65
N GLU A 116 6.80 -2.68 16.50
CA GLU A 116 6.19 -4.01 16.57
C GLU A 116 4.74 -3.94 17.06
N ALA A 117 4.49 -3.14 18.09
CA ALA A 117 3.14 -2.93 18.63
C ALA A 117 2.23 -2.22 17.62
N VAL A 118 2.79 -1.29 16.83
CA VAL A 118 2.05 -0.65 15.73
C VAL A 118 1.67 -1.65 14.65
N GLN A 119 2.60 -2.55 14.27
CA GLN A 119 2.32 -3.57 13.26
C GLN A 119 1.25 -4.55 13.73
N GLU A 120 1.32 -5.00 14.98
CA GLU A 120 0.33 -5.90 15.54
C GLU A 120 -1.05 -5.23 15.66
N ALA A 121 -1.08 -3.99 16.15
CA ALA A 121 -2.31 -3.21 16.19
C ALA A 121 -2.92 -3.02 14.79
N MET A 122 -2.10 -2.74 13.79
CA MET A 122 -2.56 -2.62 12.40
C MET A 122 -3.12 -3.94 11.87
N ARG A 123 -2.48 -5.09 12.17
CA ARG A 123 -2.94 -6.42 11.74
C ARG A 123 -4.33 -6.75 12.26
N GLY A 124 -4.66 -6.37 13.49
CA GLY A 124 -5.96 -6.59 14.12
C GLY A 124 -7.09 -5.73 13.55
N LEU A 125 -6.79 -4.73 12.74
CA LEU A 125 -7.81 -3.84 12.19
C LEU A 125 -8.55 -4.44 10.99
N ARG A 126 -9.77 -3.95 10.81
CA ARG A 126 -10.52 -4.19 9.57
C ARG A 126 -9.78 -3.62 8.35
N PRO A 127 -9.91 -4.24 7.18
CA PRO A 127 -9.19 -3.80 5.97
C PRO A 127 -9.44 -2.35 5.58
N ASP A 128 -10.67 -1.83 5.76
CA ASP A 128 -10.98 -0.44 5.44
C ASP A 128 -10.39 0.55 6.47
N HIS A 129 -10.22 0.14 7.73
CA HIS A 129 -9.51 0.91 8.75
C HIS A 129 -8.01 0.95 8.49
N GLN A 130 -7.39 -0.20 8.17
CA GLN A 130 -5.97 -0.28 7.77
C GLN A 130 -5.69 0.66 6.60
N ALA A 131 -6.50 0.55 5.54
CA ALA A 131 -6.38 1.39 4.35
C ALA A 131 -6.44 2.88 4.67
N ALA A 132 -7.44 3.30 5.45
CA ALA A 132 -7.62 4.71 5.79
C ALA A 132 -6.45 5.26 6.61
N LEU A 133 -5.97 4.51 7.62
CA LEU A 133 -4.85 4.93 8.46
C LEU A 133 -3.53 4.94 7.69
N ALA A 134 -3.24 3.90 6.91
CA ALA A 134 -2.01 3.83 6.13
C ALA A 134 -1.91 4.99 5.12
N LEU A 135 -2.98 5.22 4.35
CA LEU A 135 -2.99 6.31 3.37
C LEU A 135 -2.89 7.69 4.04
N ARG A 136 -3.54 7.90 5.18
CA ARG A 136 -3.54 9.19 5.86
C ARG A 136 -2.25 9.48 6.60
N TYR A 137 -1.68 8.51 7.33
CA TYR A 137 -0.60 8.73 8.28
C TYR A 137 0.76 8.17 7.84
N LEU A 138 0.81 7.14 7.01
CA LEU A 138 2.07 6.61 6.47
C LEU A 138 2.40 7.15 5.07
N ASP A 139 1.37 7.52 4.31
CA ASP A 139 1.51 8.11 2.98
C ASP A 139 1.24 9.62 2.96
N ASP A 140 0.87 10.20 4.11
CA ASP A 140 0.57 11.62 4.34
C ASP A 140 -0.42 12.23 3.32
N LEU A 141 -1.39 11.42 2.86
CA LEU A 141 -2.39 11.89 1.91
C LEU A 141 -3.42 12.79 2.60
N SER A 142 -3.89 13.81 1.90
CA SER A 142 -5.03 14.61 2.35
C SER A 142 -6.30 13.77 2.42
N VAL A 143 -7.28 14.17 3.25
CA VAL A 143 -8.56 13.44 3.35
C VAL A 143 -9.28 13.31 1.99
N PRO A 144 -9.32 14.34 1.12
CA PRO A 144 -9.84 14.19 -0.24
C PRO A 144 -9.08 13.15 -1.08
N ASP A 145 -7.75 13.06 -0.93
CA ASP A 145 -6.95 12.07 -1.67
C ASP A 145 -7.17 10.65 -1.15
N VAL A 146 -7.29 10.47 0.17
CA VAL A 146 -7.71 9.20 0.78
C VAL A 146 -9.10 8.79 0.27
N ALA A 147 -10.04 9.73 0.23
CA ALA A 147 -11.39 9.50 -0.28
C ALA A 147 -11.36 9.00 -1.74
N ARG A 148 -10.59 9.67 -2.59
CA ARG A 148 -10.38 9.29 -4.00
C ARG A 148 -9.75 7.91 -4.09
N ALA A 149 -8.69 7.65 -3.33
CA ALA A 149 -8.00 6.36 -3.31
C ALA A 149 -8.91 5.22 -2.85
N LEU A 150 -9.81 5.46 -1.89
CA LEU A 150 -10.74 4.45 -1.38
C LEU A 150 -12.08 4.37 -2.16
N GLY A 151 -12.32 5.27 -3.11
CA GLY A 151 -13.58 5.36 -3.85
C GLY A 151 -14.77 5.71 -2.94
N ARG A 152 -14.58 6.66 -2.01
CA ARG A 152 -15.58 7.12 -1.04
C ARG A 152 -15.79 8.64 -1.14
N SER A 153 -16.88 9.15 -0.56
CA SER A 153 -17.03 10.59 -0.35
C SER A 153 -16.09 11.08 0.77
N VAL A 154 -15.74 12.37 0.76
CA VAL A 154 -14.92 12.99 1.82
C VAL A 154 -15.55 12.77 3.19
N HIS A 155 -16.83 13.07 3.35
CA HIS A 155 -17.57 12.88 4.61
C HIS A 155 -17.56 11.41 5.11
N ALA A 156 -17.75 10.44 4.20
CA ALA A 156 -17.64 9.01 4.56
C ALA A 156 -16.21 8.63 4.98
N THR A 157 -15.21 9.28 4.41
CA THR A 157 -13.80 9.05 4.74
C THR A 157 -13.42 9.65 6.09
N GLU A 158 -13.92 10.85 6.43
CA GLU A 158 -13.76 11.44 7.77
C GLU A 158 -14.33 10.53 8.86
N SER A 159 -15.57 10.06 8.66
CA SER A 159 -16.22 9.11 9.55
C SER A 159 -15.45 7.78 9.65
N LEU A 160 -14.89 7.29 8.54
CA LEU A 160 -14.06 6.08 8.53
C LEU A 160 -12.75 6.30 9.30
N LEU A 161 -12.06 7.41 9.09
CA LEU A 161 -10.82 7.75 9.81
C LEU A 161 -11.04 7.89 11.32
N ALA A 162 -12.16 8.49 11.74
CA ALA A 162 -12.50 8.58 13.16
C ALA A 162 -12.66 7.19 13.79
N ARG A 163 -13.40 6.29 13.13
CA ARG A 163 -13.57 4.90 13.59
C ARG A 163 -12.28 4.10 13.54
N ALA A 164 -11.50 4.26 12.49
CA ALA A 164 -10.22 3.58 12.33
C ALA A 164 -9.22 3.97 13.43
N ARG A 165 -9.13 5.27 13.78
CA ARG A 165 -8.30 5.73 14.90
C ARG A 165 -8.69 5.10 16.22
N ARG A 166 -10.00 5.02 16.49
CA ARG A 166 -10.49 4.36 17.70
C ARG A 166 -10.11 2.89 17.74
N ALA A 167 -10.40 2.16 16.67
CA ALA A 167 -10.09 0.74 16.57
C ALA A 167 -8.58 0.49 16.75
N PHE A 168 -7.74 1.35 16.15
CA PHE A 168 -6.29 1.27 16.32
C PHE A 168 -5.88 1.45 17.78
N ARG A 169 -6.40 2.45 18.49
CA ARG A 169 -6.08 2.69 19.90
C ARG A 169 -6.45 1.50 20.78
N THR A 170 -7.66 0.95 20.60
CA THR A 170 -8.09 -0.25 21.33
C THR A 170 -7.14 -1.41 21.09
N SER A 171 -6.85 -1.72 19.83
CA SER A 171 -5.92 -2.78 19.47
C SER A 171 -4.50 -2.52 20.00
N TYR A 172 -4.01 -1.28 19.92
CA TYR A 172 -2.69 -0.92 20.42
C TYR A 172 -2.58 -1.06 21.95
N SER A 173 -3.59 -0.60 22.71
CA SER A 173 -3.60 -0.72 24.16
C SER A 173 -3.66 -2.18 24.63
N GLU A 174 -4.33 -3.05 23.93
CA GLU A 174 -4.37 -4.48 24.22
C GLU A 174 -2.99 -5.15 24.09
N HIS A 175 -2.15 -4.68 23.16
CA HIS A 175 -0.82 -5.23 22.92
C HIS A 175 0.31 -4.59 23.75
N THR A 176 0.05 -3.46 24.41
CA THR A 176 1.05 -2.77 25.23
C THR A 176 0.86 -3.00 26.73
N HIS A 177 -0.30 -3.48 27.17
CA HIS A 177 -0.63 -3.69 28.58
C HIS A 177 -0.93 -5.17 28.92
N GLY A 178 -0.74 -6.10 28.04
CA GLY A 178 -0.77 -7.55 28.24
C GLY A 178 0.64 -8.11 28.29
#